data_10574ec2602c1062da4e102470ff13dd
#
_entry.id   10574ec2602c1062da4e102470ff13dd
#
_cell.length_a   1.000
_cell.length_b   1.000
_cell.length_c   1.000
_cell.angle_alpha   90.00
_cell.angle_beta   90.00
_cell.angle_gamma   90.00
#
_symmetry.space_group_name_H-M   'P 1'
#
loop_
_entity.id
_entity.type
_entity.pdbx_description
1 polymer ?
#
loop_
_entity_poly.entity_id
_entity_poly.type
_entity_poly.pdbx_seq_one_letter_code
_entity_poly.pdbx_strand_id
1 'polypeptide(L)'
;ASEAIIKYYMDPRNFLNESGIFQFMSHAYDSSTQTKSGLQTLVAGTFLANTFPEKSSTYPTYADVIMDAGKQSKANPYVLASMIIMEQGANGSGNSISGKVSGYEGYYNFFNINAYAANGRDAVENGLIYAKNQGWSTRVKSIIEGASFYAKAYINNNQNTQYLKKFNVMNGLSSVATHQYMTNVRGAADEASTLRSGYSSILDTALTFNIPVYNNMPDTACPQPGTGN
;
A
#
# COMPACT_ATOMS: atom_id res chain seq x y z
N ALA A 1 23.56 -2.35 6.53
CA ALA A 1 23.20 -2.93 7.83
C ALA A 1 24.11 -4.12 8.12
N SER A 2 24.51 -4.34 9.38
CA SER A 2 25.25 -5.53 9.78
C SER A 2 24.36 -6.79 9.67
N GLU A 3 24.96 -7.95 9.60
CA GLU A 3 24.24 -9.24 9.56
C GLU A 3 23.32 -9.40 10.79
N ALA A 4 23.77 -9.01 11.97
CA ALA A 4 22.98 -9.07 13.20
C ALA A 4 21.73 -8.19 13.13
N ILE A 5 21.82 -6.98 12.57
CA ILE A 5 20.67 -6.10 12.34
C ILE A 5 19.69 -6.73 11.32
N ILE A 6 20.20 -7.30 10.25
CA ILE A 6 19.35 -7.97 9.24
C ILE A 6 18.61 -9.14 9.87
N LYS A 7 19.30 -10.01 10.63
CA LYS A 7 18.70 -11.15 11.34
C LYS A 7 17.60 -10.70 12.31
N TYR A 8 17.84 -9.62 13.06
CA TYR A 8 16.84 -9.07 13.97
C TYR A 8 15.54 -8.66 13.23
N TYR A 9 15.66 -7.89 12.14
CA TYR A 9 14.49 -7.41 11.39
C TYR A 9 13.86 -8.50 10.51
N MET A 10 14.58 -9.54 10.14
CA MET A 10 14.04 -10.70 9.43
C MET A 10 13.34 -11.70 10.34
N ASP A 11 13.62 -11.71 11.66
CA ASP A 11 12.96 -12.62 12.57
C ASP A 11 11.55 -12.12 12.92
N PRO A 12 10.47 -12.76 12.43
CA PRO A 12 9.11 -12.29 12.64
C PRO A 12 8.72 -12.22 14.13
N ARG A 13 9.32 -13.08 14.98
CA ARG A 13 9.01 -13.17 16.41
C ARG A 13 9.29 -11.88 17.17
N ASN A 14 10.23 -11.06 16.68
CA ASN A 14 10.57 -9.77 17.27
C ASN A 14 9.45 -8.73 17.10
N PHE A 15 8.48 -8.99 16.23
CA PHE A 15 7.44 -8.04 15.84
C PHE A 15 6.01 -8.56 16.07
N LEU A 16 5.83 -9.67 16.79
CA LEU A 16 4.53 -10.21 17.16
C LEU A 16 3.95 -9.45 18.37
N ASN A 17 3.84 -8.15 18.23
CA ASN A 17 3.23 -7.24 19.19
C ASN A 17 2.20 -6.35 18.50
N GLU A 18 1.46 -5.56 19.28
CA GLU A 18 0.30 -4.79 18.81
C GLU A 18 0.55 -3.90 17.58
N SER A 19 1.75 -3.33 17.45
CA SER A 19 2.11 -2.49 16.30
C SER A 19 2.89 -3.25 15.25
N GLY A 20 3.91 -4.02 15.65
CA GLY A 20 4.83 -4.69 14.75
C GLY A 20 4.17 -5.73 13.87
N ILE A 21 3.08 -6.37 14.35
CA ILE A 21 2.32 -7.37 13.59
C ILE A 21 1.76 -6.81 12.27
N PHE A 22 1.51 -5.51 12.18
CA PHE A 22 0.96 -4.89 10.97
C PHE A 22 1.88 -4.95 9.75
N GLN A 23 3.20 -5.16 9.92
CA GLN A 23 4.06 -5.44 8.76
C GLN A 23 3.71 -6.74 8.04
N PHE A 24 2.98 -7.64 8.71
CA PHE A 24 2.51 -8.92 8.15
C PHE A 24 1.06 -8.88 7.68
N MET A 25 0.38 -7.74 7.79
CA MET A 25 -0.99 -7.59 7.32
C MET A 25 -1.07 -7.88 5.82
N SER A 26 -2.02 -8.72 5.42
CA SER A 26 -2.22 -9.13 4.03
C SER A 26 -2.70 -7.96 3.16
N HIS A 27 -1.96 -7.70 2.10
CA HIS A 27 -2.36 -6.77 1.03
C HIS A 27 -3.18 -7.46 -0.07
N ALA A 28 -3.42 -8.76 0.03
CA ALA A 28 -4.26 -9.48 -0.92
C ALA A 28 -5.76 -9.26 -0.66
N TYR A 29 -6.55 -9.33 -1.73
CA TYR A 29 -8.01 -9.27 -1.64
C TYR A 29 -8.57 -10.52 -0.94
N ASP A 30 -9.45 -10.31 0.02
CA ASP A 30 -10.20 -11.35 0.72
C ASP A 30 -11.64 -10.87 0.97
N SER A 31 -12.59 -11.41 0.22
CA SER A 31 -14.01 -11.04 0.31
C SER A 31 -14.68 -11.47 1.63
N SER A 32 -14.05 -12.36 2.40
CA SER A 32 -14.60 -12.81 3.68
C SER A 32 -14.36 -11.82 4.82
N THR A 33 -13.32 -10.99 4.70
CA THR A 33 -12.93 -10.04 5.75
C THR A 33 -13.04 -8.57 5.31
N GLN A 34 -12.92 -8.29 4.01
CA GLN A 34 -12.90 -6.93 3.47
C GLN A 34 -14.28 -6.54 2.95
N THR A 35 -14.98 -5.73 3.72
CA THR A 35 -16.35 -5.29 3.41
C THR A 35 -16.42 -3.82 3.03
N LYS A 36 -17.46 -3.43 2.26
CA LYS A 36 -17.69 -2.02 1.93
C LYS A 36 -17.92 -1.18 3.20
N SER A 37 -18.65 -1.70 4.20
CA SER A 37 -18.88 -1.00 5.46
C SER A 37 -17.59 -0.77 6.24
N GLY A 38 -16.70 -1.77 6.31
CA GLY A 38 -15.38 -1.62 6.92
C GLY A 38 -14.54 -0.57 6.20
N LEU A 39 -14.56 -0.57 4.85
CA LEU A 39 -13.89 0.46 4.06
C LEU A 39 -14.46 1.86 4.35
N GLN A 40 -15.79 2.01 4.44
CA GLN A 40 -16.42 3.28 4.76
C GLN A 40 -16.04 3.78 6.15
N THR A 41 -15.92 2.89 7.13
CA THR A 41 -15.43 3.23 8.47
C THR A 41 -13.97 3.68 8.43
N LEU A 42 -13.11 2.97 7.70
CA LEU A 42 -11.69 3.30 7.55
C LEU A 42 -11.47 4.68 6.96
N VAL A 43 -12.23 5.05 5.92
CA VAL A 43 -12.06 6.33 5.21
C VAL A 43 -12.86 7.48 5.83
N ALA A 44 -13.57 7.25 6.94
CA ALA A 44 -14.35 8.28 7.61
C ALA A 44 -13.47 9.50 7.95
N GLY A 45 -13.99 10.70 7.71
CA GLY A 45 -13.23 11.94 7.92
C GLY A 45 -12.20 12.27 6.82
N THR A 46 -12.13 11.48 5.77
CA THR A 46 -11.30 11.77 4.60
C THR A 46 -12.15 12.09 3.36
N PHE A 47 -11.49 12.59 2.30
CA PHE A 47 -12.21 12.87 1.05
C PHE A 47 -12.82 11.62 0.40
N LEU A 48 -12.31 10.44 0.70
CA LEU A 48 -12.84 9.16 0.20
C LEU A 48 -14.20 8.79 0.83
N ALA A 49 -14.60 9.43 1.92
CA ALA A 49 -15.93 9.30 2.48
C ALA A 49 -17.01 10.08 1.71
N ASN A 50 -16.59 11.00 0.83
CA ASN A 50 -17.51 11.86 0.09
C ASN A 50 -18.17 11.10 -1.08
N THR A 51 -19.23 11.71 -1.62
CA THR A 51 -19.85 11.26 -2.89
C THR A 51 -18.80 11.30 -4.01
N PHE A 52 -18.83 10.30 -4.87
CA PHE A 52 -17.92 10.23 -5.99
C PHE A 52 -18.23 11.37 -6.99
N PRO A 53 -17.22 12.17 -7.40
CA PRO A 53 -17.47 13.36 -8.22
C PRO A 53 -18.00 13.06 -9.63
N GLU A 54 -17.62 11.92 -10.19
CA GLU A 54 -18.13 11.46 -11.47
C GLU A 54 -19.47 10.76 -11.24
N LYS A 55 -20.57 11.41 -11.61
CA LYS A 55 -21.92 10.86 -11.45
C LYS A 55 -22.04 9.53 -12.20
N SER A 56 -21.89 8.43 -11.49
CA SER A 56 -21.96 7.07 -12.02
C SER A 56 -23.00 6.28 -11.24
N SER A 57 -23.92 5.61 -11.93
CA SER A 57 -24.84 4.66 -11.28
C SER A 57 -24.10 3.40 -10.78
N THR A 58 -22.98 3.06 -11.41
CA THR A 58 -22.15 1.91 -11.02
C THR A 58 -21.31 2.21 -9.77
N TYR A 59 -20.80 3.44 -9.67
CA TYR A 59 -19.91 3.87 -8.59
C TYR A 59 -20.43 5.15 -7.93
N PRO A 60 -21.45 5.06 -7.06
CA PRO A 60 -21.99 6.24 -6.36
C PRO A 60 -21.03 6.84 -5.34
N THR A 61 -20.08 6.04 -4.80
CA THR A 61 -19.09 6.47 -3.81
C THR A 61 -17.69 6.03 -4.17
N TYR A 62 -16.65 6.66 -3.58
CA TYR A 62 -15.27 6.17 -3.68
C TYR A 62 -15.12 4.74 -3.16
N ALA A 63 -15.87 4.37 -2.12
CA ALA A 63 -15.83 3.00 -1.60
C ALA A 63 -16.26 1.98 -2.66
N ASP A 64 -17.22 2.28 -3.52
CA ASP A 64 -17.63 1.38 -4.60
C ASP A 64 -16.50 1.13 -5.60
N VAL A 65 -15.84 2.20 -6.05
CA VAL A 65 -14.71 2.10 -6.98
C VAL A 65 -13.55 1.34 -6.35
N ILE A 66 -13.20 1.64 -5.09
CA ILE A 66 -12.05 1.04 -4.42
C ILE A 66 -12.30 -0.44 -4.11
N MET A 67 -13.52 -0.83 -3.72
CA MET A 67 -13.89 -2.24 -3.54
C MET A 67 -13.77 -3.02 -4.85
N ASP A 68 -14.25 -2.44 -5.96
CA ASP A 68 -14.14 -3.08 -7.27
C ASP A 68 -12.70 -3.12 -7.78
N ALA A 69 -11.92 -2.05 -7.59
CA ALA A 69 -10.49 -2.02 -7.88
C ALA A 69 -9.73 -3.13 -7.11
N GLY A 70 -10.05 -3.30 -5.82
CA GLY A 70 -9.50 -4.37 -5.00
C GLY A 70 -9.81 -5.75 -5.55
N LYS A 71 -11.07 -6.02 -5.87
CA LYS A 71 -11.52 -7.28 -6.44
C LYS A 71 -10.82 -7.59 -7.78
N GLN A 72 -10.78 -6.62 -8.70
CA GLN A 72 -10.19 -6.80 -10.04
C GLN A 72 -8.68 -7.02 -9.97
N SER A 73 -7.99 -6.23 -9.16
CA SER A 73 -6.52 -6.29 -9.01
C SER A 73 -6.04 -7.39 -8.06
N LYS A 74 -6.95 -8.02 -7.31
CA LYS A 74 -6.67 -8.94 -6.18
C LYS A 74 -5.92 -8.27 -5.02
N ALA A 75 -6.06 -6.94 -4.88
CA ALA A 75 -5.47 -6.16 -3.80
C ALA A 75 -6.50 -5.84 -2.70
N ASN A 76 -6.06 -5.79 -1.45
CA ASN A 76 -6.88 -5.40 -0.32
C ASN A 76 -7.38 -3.94 -0.49
N PRO A 77 -8.71 -3.69 -0.59
CA PRO A 77 -9.26 -2.36 -0.80
C PRO A 77 -8.95 -1.39 0.36
N TYR A 78 -8.73 -1.89 1.57
CA TYR A 78 -8.33 -1.07 2.72
C TYR A 78 -6.91 -0.53 2.53
N VAL A 79 -6.00 -1.38 2.03
CA VAL A 79 -4.63 -0.97 1.69
C VAL A 79 -4.65 0.05 0.55
N LEU A 80 -5.45 -0.18 -0.50
CA LEU A 80 -5.59 0.76 -1.61
C LEU A 80 -6.08 2.13 -1.15
N ALA A 81 -7.11 2.17 -0.29
CA ALA A 81 -7.62 3.42 0.27
C ALA A 81 -6.57 4.15 1.12
N SER A 82 -5.86 3.41 1.97
CA SER A 82 -4.78 3.99 2.80
C SER A 82 -3.67 4.58 1.94
N MET A 83 -3.26 3.89 0.87
CA MET A 83 -2.28 4.43 -0.09
C MET A 83 -2.76 5.72 -0.74
N ILE A 84 -4.01 5.76 -1.21
CA ILE A 84 -4.59 6.97 -1.81
C ILE A 84 -4.58 8.13 -0.81
N ILE A 85 -4.97 7.88 0.44
CA ILE A 85 -4.96 8.91 1.49
C ILE A 85 -3.53 9.40 1.77
N MET A 86 -2.56 8.50 1.84
CA MET A 86 -1.14 8.87 2.03
C MET A 86 -0.62 9.75 0.89
N GLU A 87 -0.96 9.41 -0.35
CA GLU A 87 -0.47 10.09 -1.54
C GLU A 87 -1.18 11.44 -1.80
N GLN A 88 -2.47 11.54 -1.47
CA GLN A 88 -3.29 12.70 -1.83
C GLN A 88 -3.68 13.57 -0.63
N GLY A 89 -3.32 13.14 0.60
CA GLY A 89 -3.75 13.76 1.85
C GLY A 89 -5.20 13.44 2.22
N ALA A 90 -5.53 13.56 3.51
CA ALA A 90 -6.87 13.26 4.01
C ALA A 90 -7.97 14.13 3.37
N ASN A 91 -7.64 15.36 2.96
CA ASN A 91 -8.58 16.27 2.30
C ASN A 91 -8.65 16.08 0.78
N GLY A 92 -7.84 15.20 0.18
CA GLY A 92 -7.77 15.01 -1.27
C GLY A 92 -7.27 16.25 -2.02
N SER A 93 -6.34 16.99 -1.41
CA SER A 93 -5.83 18.26 -1.96
C SER A 93 -4.67 18.08 -2.95
N GLY A 94 -4.29 16.84 -3.25
CA GLY A 94 -3.22 16.53 -4.20
C GLY A 94 -3.54 17.03 -5.61
N ASN A 95 -2.60 17.73 -6.21
CA ASN A 95 -2.74 18.23 -7.59
C ASN A 95 -2.94 17.10 -8.60
N SER A 96 -2.34 15.92 -8.35
CA SER A 96 -2.43 14.74 -9.22
C SER A 96 -3.86 14.21 -9.41
N ILE A 97 -4.81 14.58 -8.53
CA ILE A 97 -6.21 14.16 -8.62
C ILE A 97 -7.19 15.31 -8.84
N SER A 98 -6.69 16.54 -9.00
CA SER A 98 -7.53 17.72 -9.22
C SER A 98 -8.23 17.69 -10.59
N GLY A 99 -7.59 17.14 -11.61
CA GLY A 99 -8.01 17.20 -13.01
C GLY A 99 -7.91 18.60 -13.60
N LYS A 100 -7.15 19.53 -12.96
CA LYS A 100 -7.07 20.94 -13.31
C LYS A 100 -5.64 21.44 -13.60
N VAL A 101 -4.66 20.54 -13.58
CA VAL A 101 -3.27 20.91 -13.86
C VAL A 101 -3.15 21.27 -15.33
N SER A 102 -2.59 22.47 -15.59
CA SER A 102 -2.45 23.02 -16.95
C SER A 102 -1.68 22.06 -17.88
N GLY A 103 -2.26 21.74 -19.03
CA GLY A 103 -1.73 20.78 -20.01
C GLY A 103 -2.06 19.31 -19.73
N TYR A 104 -2.66 19.04 -18.56
CA TYR A 104 -3.06 17.70 -18.13
C TYR A 104 -4.49 17.68 -17.57
N GLU A 105 -5.33 18.60 -18.01
CA GLU A 105 -6.72 18.70 -17.57
C GLU A 105 -7.47 17.40 -17.88
N GLY A 106 -8.25 16.93 -16.88
CA GLY A 106 -9.02 15.69 -16.99
C GLY A 106 -8.21 14.40 -16.85
N TYR A 107 -6.91 14.47 -16.49
CA TYR A 107 -6.11 13.31 -16.15
C TYR A 107 -5.89 13.22 -14.63
N TYR A 108 -5.80 11.97 -14.12
CA TYR A 108 -5.76 11.69 -12.69
C TYR A 108 -4.72 10.63 -12.36
N ASN A 109 -4.02 10.78 -11.24
CA ASN A 109 -3.06 9.80 -10.74
C ASN A 109 -3.22 9.63 -9.22
N PHE A 110 -4.15 8.76 -8.80
CA PHE A 110 -4.51 8.59 -7.40
C PHE A 110 -3.39 7.98 -6.54
N PHE A 111 -2.50 7.20 -7.15
CA PHE A 111 -1.40 6.51 -6.46
C PHE A 111 -0.03 7.15 -6.69
N ASN A 112 0.02 8.34 -7.30
CA ASN A 112 1.28 9.01 -7.67
C ASN A 112 2.29 8.10 -8.39
N ILE A 113 1.80 7.18 -9.23
CA ILE A 113 2.64 6.25 -9.99
C ILE A 113 3.53 7.07 -10.94
N ASN A 114 4.84 6.77 -10.93
CA ASN A 114 5.86 7.51 -11.69
C ASN A 114 5.92 9.01 -11.40
N ALA A 115 5.41 9.45 -10.25
CA ALA A 115 5.44 10.83 -9.79
C ALA A 115 6.76 11.11 -9.03
N TYR A 116 7.83 11.37 -9.76
CA TYR A 116 9.14 11.78 -9.21
C TYR A 116 9.73 12.91 -10.06
N ALA A 117 10.45 13.80 -9.41
CA ALA A 117 11.09 14.92 -10.12
C ALA A 117 12.23 14.40 -11.00
N ALA A 118 12.16 14.66 -12.30
CA ALA A 118 13.16 14.27 -13.28
C ALA A 118 13.04 15.10 -14.59
N ASN A 119 14.11 15.20 -15.32
CA ASN A 119 14.12 15.83 -16.65
C ASN A 119 13.58 17.29 -16.67
N GLY A 120 13.85 18.03 -15.60
CA GLY A 120 13.39 19.44 -15.48
C GLY A 120 11.90 19.59 -15.14
N ARG A 121 11.21 18.49 -14.79
CA ARG A 121 9.80 18.49 -14.39
C ARG A 121 9.66 18.09 -12.93
N ASP A 122 8.60 18.59 -12.29
CA ASP A 122 8.25 18.18 -10.94
C ASP A 122 7.57 16.78 -10.90
N ALA A 123 7.32 16.27 -9.69
CA ALA A 123 6.73 14.96 -9.48
C ALA A 123 5.29 14.89 -10.02
N VAL A 124 4.49 15.94 -9.83
CA VAL A 124 3.09 15.98 -10.28
C VAL A 124 3.03 15.94 -11.81
N GLU A 125 3.87 16.74 -12.47
CA GLU A 125 3.93 16.78 -13.93
C GLU A 125 4.30 15.39 -14.51
N ASN A 126 5.38 14.77 -14.01
CA ASN A 126 5.79 13.45 -14.48
C ASN A 126 4.72 12.37 -14.21
N GLY A 127 4.08 12.41 -13.05
CA GLY A 127 2.96 11.52 -12.72
C GLY A 127 1.75 11.70 -13.63
N LEU A 128 1.44 12.94 -14.04
CA LEU A 128 0.34 13.22 -14.96
C LEU A 128 0.68 12.92 -16.43
N ILE A 129 1.94 13.05 -16.85
CA ILE A 129 2.42 12.53 -18.13
C ILE A 129 2.19 11.02 -18.19
N TYR A 130 2.56 10.30 -17.12
CA TYR A 130 2.32 8.87 -17.05
C TYR A 130 0.81 8.57 -17.14
N ALA A 131 -0.03 9.23 -16.34
CA ALA A 131 -1.48 9.06 -16.36
C ALA A 131 -2.09 9.29 -17.74
N LYS A 132 -1.63 10.35 -18.45
CA LYS A 132 -2.05 10.65 -19.83
C LYS A 132 -1.66 9.55 -20.80
N ASN A 133 -0.44 9.03 -20.71
CA ASN A 133 0.04 7.93 -21.54
C ASN A 133 -0.72 6.62 -21.27
N GLN A 134 -1.20 6.39 -20.06
CA GLN A 134 -2.05 5.25 -19.69
C GLN A 134 -3.54 5.50 -20.04
N GLY A 135 -3.92 6.71 -20.44
CA GLY A 135 -5.31 7.06 -20.73
C GLY A 135 -6.19 7.18 -19.48
N TRP A 136 -5.60 7.55 -18.32
CA TRP A 136 -6.34 7.73 -17.06
C TRP A 136 -7.11 9.05 -17.04
N SER A 137 -8.06 9.16 -17.95
CA SER A 137 -8.89 10.35 -18.18
C SER A 137 -10.14 10.42 -17.29
N THR A 138 -10.33 9.47 -16.40
CA THR A 138 -11.37 9.46 -15.36
C THR A 138 -10.77 9.01 -14.04
N ARG A 139 -11.39 9.41 -12.92
CA ARG A 139 -10.99 8.94 -11.57
C ARG A 139 -11.15 7.43 -11.46
N VAL A 140 -12.21 6.85 -12.03
CA VAL A 140 -12.44 5.41 -12.06
C VAL A 140 -11.25 4.68 -12.68
N LYS A 141 -10.84 5.08 -13.89
CA LYS A 141 -9.68 4.46 -14.56
C LYS A 141 -8.41 4.57 -13.73
N SER A 142 -8.11 5.75 -13.21
CA SER A 142 -6.92 5.98 -12.40
C SER A 142 -6.90 5.10 -11.15
N ILE A 143 -8.04 4.90 -10.48
CA ILE A 143 -8.11 4.06 -9.28
C ILE A 143 -7.99 2.57 -9.66
N ILE A 144 -8.75 2.08 -10.64
CA ILE A 144 -8.77 0.66 -11.00
C ILE A 144 -7.42 0.23 -11.62
N GLU A 145 -6.91 0.98 -12.57
CA GLU A 145 -5.68 0.63 -13.27
C GLU A 145 -4.44 0.90 -12.40
N GLY A 146 -4.47 1.94 -11.56
CA GLY A 146 -3.43 2.19 -10.55
C GLY A 146 -3.35 1.07 -9.53
N ALA A 147 -4.48 0.56 -9.05
CA ALA A 147 -4.53 -0.63 -8.18
C ALA A 147 -3.95 -1.86 -8.87
N SER A 148 -4.26 -2.06 -10.15
CA SER A 148 -3.71 -3.17 -10.95
C SER A 148 -2.19 -3.05 -11.13
N PHE A 149 -1.67 -1.84 -11.33
CA PHE A 149 -0.23 -1.58 -11.39
C PHE A 149 0.47 -1.98 -10.10
N TYR A 150 -0.06 -1.54 -8.94
CA TYR A 150 0.48 -1.89 -7.62
C TYR A 150 0.44 -3.40 -7.36
N ALA A 151 -0.70 -4.03 -7.64
CA ALA A 151 -0.87 -5.47 -7.42
C ALA A 151 0.10 -6.29 -8.26
N LYS A 152 0.31 -5.92 -9.53
CA LYS A 152 1.25 -6.59 -10.42
C LYS A 152 2.69 -6.49 -9.91
N ALA A 153 3.07 -5.34 -9.36
CA ALA A 153 4.44 -5.13 -8.89
C ALA A 153 4.77 -6.00 -7.67
N TYR A 154 3.84 -6.16 -6.73
CA TYR A 154 4.12 -6.77 -5.42
C TYR A 154 3.19 -7.93 -5.07
N ILE A 155 1.87 -7.71 -5.01
CA ILE A 155 0.90 -8.69 -4.50
C ILE A 155 0.91 -9.96 -5.34
N ASN A 156 0.83 -9.81 -6.66
CA ASN A 156 0.84 -10.93 -7.60
C ASN A 156 2.25 -11.52 -7.81
N ASN A 157 3.24 -10.99 -7.13
CA ASN A 157 4.62 -11.47 -7.09
C ASN A 157 4.99 -12.05 -5.71
N ASN A 158 4.04 -12.60 -4.97
CA ASN A 158 4.21 -13.18 -3.63
C ASN A 158 4.80 -12.21 -2.58
N GLN A 159 4.70 -10.91 -2.81
CA GLN A 159 5.15 -9.85 -1.90
C GLN A 159 3.95 -9.07 -1.34
N ASN A 160 3.00 -9.80 -0.77
CA ASN A 160 1.70 -9.28 -0.36
C ASN A 160 1.62 -8.82 1.10
N THR A 161 2.73 -8.46 1.71
CA THR A 161 2.82 -7.77 3.01
C THR A 161 3.97 -6.78 2.99
N GLN A 162 4.04 -5.83 3.92
CA GLN A 162 5.19 -4.92 4.01
C GLN A 162 6.49 -5.68 4.25
N TYR A 163 6.45 -6.71 5.09
CA TYR A 163 7.57 -7.60 5.32
C TYR A 163 8.06 -8.28 4.03
N LEU A 164 7.16 -8.87 3.26
CA LEU A 164 7.49 -9.56 2.01
C LEU A 164 7.94 -8.59 0.91
N LYS A 165 7.41 -7.38 0.88
CA LYS A 165 7.89 -6.30 -0.01
C LYS A 165 9.31 -5.87 0.33
N LYS A 166 9.72 -6.01 1.59
CA LYS A 166 11.08 -5.71 2.03
C LYS A 166 12.04 -6.86 1.76
N PHE A 167 11.69 -8.08 2.16
CA PHE A 167 12.67 -9.17 2.21
C PHE A 167 12.56 -10.17 1.04
N ASN A 168 11.41 -10.21 0.35
CA ASN A 168 11.17 -11.07 -0.83
C ASN A 168 11.52 -12.55 -0.61
N VAL A 169 11.18 -13.10 0.56
CA VAL A 169 11.59 -14.45 0.96
C VAL A 169 10.73 -15.57 0.38
N MET A 170 9.58 -15.24 -0.23
CA MET A 170 8.65 -16.23 -0.79
C MET A 170 8.99 -16.65 -2.24
N ASN A 171 9.91 -15.96 -2.90
CA ASN A 171 10.28 -16.20 -4.30
C ASN A 171 11.57 -17.03 -4.46
N GLY A 172 11.96 -17.77 -3.42
CA GLY A 172 13.16 -18.59 -3.41
C GLY A 172 14.40 -17.87 -2.90
N LEU A 173 15.44 -18.63 -2.55
CA LEU A 173 16.65 -18.12 -1.92
C LEU A 173 17.39 -17.07 -2.77
N SER A 174 17.42 -17.25 -4.09
CA SER A 174 18.05 -16.30 -5.02
C SER A 174 17.34 -14.94 -5.11
N SER A 175 16.09 -14.88 -4.66
CA SER A 175 15.26 -13.67 -4.68
C SER A 175 15.29 -12.90 -3.37
N VAL A 176 15.84 -13.46 -2.31
CA VAL A 176 15.91 -12.81 -1.00
C VAL A 176 16.61 -11.45 -1.12
N ALA A 177 16.00 -10.42 -0.57
CA ALA A 177 16.45 -9.03 -0.60
C ALA A 177 16.60 -8.42 -2.02
N THR A 178 15.99 -9.03 -3.03
CA THR A 178 15.82 -8.41 -4.37
C THR A 178 14.41 -7.84 -4.51
N HIS A 179 14.18 -7.02 -5.53
CA HIS A 179 12.86 -6.39 -5.81
C HIS A 179 12.23 -5.78 -4.55
N GLN A 180 13.05 -5.02 -3.81
CA GLN A 180 12.63 -4.41 -2.55
C GLN A 180 11.86 -3.12 -2.81
N TYR A 181 10.75 -2.94 -2.10
CA TYR A 181 10.01 -1.68 -2.08
C TYR A 181 10.85 -0.54 -1.46
N MET A 182 11.68 -0.87 -0.48
CA MET A 182 12.50 0.10 0.25
C MET A 182 13.88 -0.48 0.59
N THR A 183 14.90 0.37 0.66
CA THR A 183 16.27 -0.03 1.01
C THR A 183 16.51 -0.12 2.50
N ASN A 184 15.80 0.69 3.31
CA ASN A 184 15.92 0.70 4.76
C ASN A 184 15.53 -0.67 5.34
N VAL A 185 16.43 -1.31 6.12
CA VAL A 185 16.17 -2.61 6.75
C VAL A 185 15.01 -2.56 7.76
N ARG A 186 14.81 -1.41 8.40
CA ARG A 186 13.71 -1.16 9.34
C ARG A 186 12.38 -0.86 8.66
N GLY A 187 12.39 -0.54 7.38
CA GLY A 187 11.27 0.08 6.69
C GLY A 187 9.93 -0.64 6.89
N ALA A 188 9.91 -1.98 6.84
CA ALA A 188 8.68 -2.74 7.06
C ALA A 188 8.15 -2.58 8.50
N ALA A 189 9.04 -2.56 9.49
CA ALA A 189 8.67 -2.38 10.90
C ALA A 189 8.25 -0.93 11.20
N ASP A 190 8.92 0.05 10.59
CA ASP A 190 8.58 1.47 10.75
C ASP A 190 7.19 1.75 10.15
N GLU A 191 6.88 1.18 8.98
CA GLU A 191 5.56 1.32 8.35
C GLU A 191 4.44 0.58 9.08
N ALA A 192 4.75 -0.49 9.83
CA ALA A 192 3.76 -1.22 10.61
C ALA A 192 3.02 -0.32 11.61
N SER A 193 3.73 0.57 12.29
CA SER A 193 3.13 1.52 13.22
C SER A 193 2.20 2.52 12.54
N THR A 194 2.57 3.01 11.36
CA THR A 194 1.73 3.89 10.54
C THR A 194 0.47 3.17 10.07
N LEU A 195 0.61 1.93 9.59
CA LEU A 195 -0.52 1.10 9.21
C LEU A 195 -1.48 0.87 10.38
N ARG A 196 -0.96 0.44 11.54
CA ARG A 196 -1.78 0.26 12.74
C ARG A 196 -2.58 1.52 13.10
N SER A 197 -1.94 2.68 13.04
CA SER A 197 -2.61 3.95 13.32
C SER A 197 -3.71 4.25 12.30
N GLY A 198 -3.46 4.01 11.01
CA GLY A 198 -4.45 4.16 9.95
C GLY A 198 -5.64 3.20 10.08
N TYR A 199 -5.43 2.02 10.68
CA TYR A 199 -6.47 1.01 10.88
C TYR A 199 -7.15 1.09 12.26
N SER A 200 -6.85 2.08 13.07
CA SER A 200 -7.36 2.21 14.45
C SER A 200 -8.89 2.17 14.55
N SER A 201 -9.61 2.68 13.56
CA SER A 201 -11.08 2.70 13.52
C SER A 201 -11.73 1.36 13.14
N ILE A 202 -10.96 0.38 12.68
CA ILE A 202 -11.47 -0.91 12.22
C ILE A 202 -10.75 -2.11 12.86
N LEU A 203 -10.10 -1.91 14.02
CA LEU A 203 -9.43 -2.99 14.74
C LEU A 203 -10.39 -4.09 15.22
N ASP A 204 -11.69 -3.78 15.32
CA ASP A 204 -12.74 -4.76 15.63
C ASP A 204 -13.20 -5.58 14.42
N THR A 205 -12.70 -5.28 13.22
CA THR A 205 -12.97 -6.07 12.02
C THR A 205 -11.91 -7.15 11.82
N ALA A 206 -12.27 -8.23 11.10
CA ALA A 206 -11.31 -9.29 10.80
C ALA A 206 -10.18 -8.76 9.89
N LEU A 207 -8.94 -8.91 10.34
CA LEU A 207 -7.73 -8.61 9.57
C LEU A 207 -6.93 -9.91 9.39
N THR A 208 -6.36 -10.10 8.22
CA THR A 208 -5.53 -11.28 7.91
C THR A 208 -4.05 -10.91 7.97
N PHE A 209 -3.26 -11.71 8.69
CA PHE A 209 -1.82 -11.54 8.82
C PHE A 209 -1.09 -12.77 8.28
N ASN A 210 -0.14 -12.58 7.37
CA ASN A 210 0.71 -13.62 6.78
C ASN A 210 2.09 -13.53 7.43
N ILE A 211 2.31 -14.35 8.47
CA ILE A 211 3.56 -14.36 9.23
C ILE A 211 4.47 -15.45 8.66
N PRO A 212 5.65 -15.12 8.09
CA PRO A 212 6.55 -16.13 7.55
C PRO A 212 7.18 -16.96 8.67
N VAL A 213 7.31 -18.27 8.41
CA VAL A 213 8.02 -19.22 9.27
C VAL A 213 9.16 -19.82 8.44
N TYR A 214 10.39 -19.72 8.92
CA TYR A 214 11.56 -20.28 8.26
C TYR A 214 11.84 -21.70 8.76
N ASN A 215 12.29 -22.59 7.86
CA ASN A 215 12.57 -23.99 8.19
C ASN A 215 13.63 -24.19 9.28
N ASN A 216 14.63 -23.32 9.35
CA ASN A 216 15.75 -23.43 10.27
C ASN A 216 15.84 -22.17 11.16
N MET A 217 14.73 -21.80 11.81
CA MET A 217 14.75 -20.71 12.78
C MET A 217 15.57 -21.12 14.02
N PRO A 218 16.37 -20.20 14.60
CA PRO A 218 16.99 -20.43 15.91
C PRO A 218 15.91 -20.69 16.98
N ASP A 219 16.28 -21.43 18.06
CA ASP A 219 15.35 -21.73 19.18
C ASP A 219 14.82 -20.45 19.84
N THR A 220 15.63 -19.40 19.91
CA THR A 220 15.24 -18.10 20.43
C THR A 220 15.22 -17.03 19.33
N ALA A 221 14.40 -16.00 19.51
CA ALA A 221 14.36 -14.87 18.59
C ALA A 221 15.73 -14.18 18.50
N CYS A 222 16.08 -13.75 17.30
CA CYS A 222 17.33 -13.04 17.06
C CYS A 222 17.37 -11.74 17.88
N PRO A 223 18.38 -11.54 18.74
CA PRO A 223 18.41 -10.38 19.64
C PRO A 223 18.60 -9.08 18.87
N GLN A 224 18.05 -8.00 19.40
CA GLN A 224 18.38 -6.66 18.88
C GLN A 224 19.86 -6.39 19.12
N PRO A 225 20.64 -6.06 18.09
CA PRO A 225 22.02 -5.69 18.27
C PRO A 225 22.12 -4.45 19.17
N GLY A 226 23.02 -4.47 20.13
CA GLY A 226 23.33 -3.30 20.95
C GLY A 226 23.68 -2.11 20.04
N THR A 227 23.23 -0.92 20.39
CA THR A 227 23.79 0.31 19.83
C THR A 227 25.25 0.35 20.31
N GLY A 228 26.17 -0.05 19.42
CA GLY A 228 27.58 0.03 19.73
C GLY A 228 27.94 1.45 20.18
N ASN A 229 28.51 1.56 21.38
CA ASN A 229 29.16 2.77 21.84
C ASN A 229 30.34 3.10 20.93
#